data_eeaeda84ea91f5eb225a34cf3872587f
#
_entry.id   eeaeda84ea91f5eb225a34cf3872587f
#
_cell.length_a   1.000
_cell.length_b   1.000
_cell.length_c   1.000
_cell.angle_alpha   90.00
_cell.angle_beta   90.00
_cell.angle_gamma   90.00
#
_symmetry.space_group_name_H-M   'P 1'
#
loop_
_entity.id
_entity.type
_entity.pdbx_description
1 polymer ?
#
loop_
_entity_poly.entity_id
_entity_poly.type
_entity_poly.pdbx_seq_one_letter_code
_entity_poly.pdbx_strand_id
1 'polypeptide(L)'
;FYRLKTQELESLKSTVRSINHQMIDQIKSKMSRDYDILMKYLRRTPTPLYYFWIKGPQGRSLASFLLTTAADHPVDFALFADHPIKDAWSFPPGIYPPGLNFAFMRFKNSLHIMIMYFEEVISPMEIDILEKQLRQDLLNSADLL
;
A
#
# COMPACT_ATOMS: atom_id res chain seq x y z
N PHE A 1 -10.77 1.49 -0.17
CA PHE A 1 -10.56 0.09 -0.60
C PHE A 1 -10.84 -0.01 -2.09
N TYR A 2 -9.96 -0.71 -2.82
CA TYR A 2 -10.15 -1.04 -4.23
C TYR A 2 -10.63 -2.48 -4.33
N ARG A 3 -11.67 -2.71 -5.14
CA ARG A 3 -12.17 -4.06 -5.43
C ARG A 3 -11.93 -4.35 -6.90
N LEU A 4 -11.23 -5.44 -7.17
CA LEU A 4 -10.98 -5.91 -8.53
C LEU A 4 -11.77 -7.19 -8.76
N LYS A 5 -12.45 -7.25 -9.90
CA LYS A 5 -13.09 -8.48 -10.38
C LYS A 5 -12.07 -9.32 -11.12
N THR A 6 -12.25 -10.64 -11.14
CA THR A 6 -11.32 -11.56 -11.81
C THR A 6 -11.08 -11.18 -13.28
N GLN A 7 -12.10 -10.71 -13.98
CA GLN A 7 -11.99 -10.24 -15.38
C GLN A 7 -11.09 -9.00 -15.55
N GLU A 8 -10.99 -8.15 -14.52
CA GLU A 8 -10.15 -6.95 -14.54
C GLU A 8 -8.69 -7.27 -14.30
N LEU A 9 -8.38 -8.48 -13.83
CA LEU A 9 -7.03 -8.98 -13.59
C LEU A 9 -6.39 -9.67 -14.81
N GLU A 10 -7.12 -9.79 -15.92
CA GLU A 10 -6.64 -10.45 -17.12
C GLU A 10 -5.48 -9.72 -17.80
N SER A 11 -5.38 -8.42 -17.62
CA SER A 11 -4.24 -7.64 -18.11
C SER A 11 -3.87 -6.50 -17.16
N LEU A 12 -2.58 -6.16 -17.10
CA LEU A 12 -2.08 -5.03 -16.31
C LEU A 12 -2.81 -3.73 -16.67
N LYS A 13 -3.07 -3.51 -17.96
CA LYS A 13 -3.76 -2.30 -18.46
C LYS A 13 -5.20 -2.20 -17.94
N SER A 14 -5.96 -3.31 -17.93
CA SER A 14 -7.33 -3.34 -17.39
C SER A 14 -7.34 -3.10 -15.88
N THR A 15 -6.41 -3.74 -15.16
CA THR A 15 -6.24 -3.58 -13.71
C THR A 15 -5.94 -2.13 -13.34
N VAL A 16 -4.94 -1.52 -13.98
CA VAL A 16 -4.55 -0.12 -13.73
C VAL A 16 -5.69 0.83 -14.04
N ARG A 17 -6.42 0.61 -15.15
CA ARG A 17 -7.59 1.44 -15.51
C ARG A 17 -8.69 1.34 -14.46
N SER A 18 -9.01 0.15 -13.97
CA SER A 18 -10.04 -0.06 -12.95
C SER A 18 -9.65 0.61 -11.63
N ILE A 19 -8.40 0.44 -11.17
CA ILE A 19 -7.90 1.10 -9.96
C ILE A 19 -7.96 2.62 -10.11
N ASN A 20 -7.50 3.16 -11.23
CA ASN A 20 -7.49 4.60 -11.46
C ASN A 20 -8.92 5.19 -11.47
N HIS A 21 -9.86 4.50 -12.09
CA HIS A 21 -11.27 4.90 -12.08
C HIS A 21 -11.84 4.93 -10.65
N GLN A 22 -11.63 3.86 -9.88
CA GLN A 22 -12.07 3.80 -8.49
C GLN A 22 -11.41 4.89 -7.63
N MET A 23 -10.13 5.20 -7.86
CA MET A 23 -9.41 6.27 -7.16
C MET A 23 -10.03 7.64 -7.45
N ILE A 24 -10.30 7.94 -8.72
CA ILE A 24 -10.93 9.21 -9.14
C ILE A 24 -12.32 9.35 -8.50
N ASP A 25 -13.11 8.28 -8.49
CA ASP A 25 -14.45 8.29 -7.87
C ASP A 25 -14.36 8.50 -6.35
N GLN A 26 -13.39 7.89 -5.68
CA GLN A 26 -13.15 8.11 -4.25
C GLN A 26 -12.75 9.56 -3.95
N ILE A 27 -11.90 10.17 -4.77
CA ILE A 27 -11.51 11.58 -4.63
C ILE A 27 -12.73 12.50 -4.84
N LYS A 28 -13.53 12.25 -5.88
CA LYS A 28 -14.73 13.05 -6.19
C LYS A 28 -15.81 12.93 -5.11
N SER A 29 -15.98 11.76 -4.52
CA SER A 29 -16.99 11.49 -3.47
C SER A 29 -16.65 12.09 -2.10
N LYS A 30 -15.52 12.81 -1.96
CA LYS A 30 -15.04 13.34 -0.67
C LYS A 30 -14.86 12.28 0.43
N MET A 31 -14.67 11.03 0.04
CA MET A 31 -14.50 9.89 0.95
C MET A 31 -13.36 10.10 1.96
N SER A 32 -12.38 10.93 1.64
CA SER A 32 -11.31 11.35 2.54
C SER A 32 -11.84 12.01 3.82
N ARG A 33 -12.85 12.89 3.70
CA ARG A 33 -13.47 13.56 4.85
C ARG A 33 -14.27 12.60 5.72
N ASP A 34 -15.00 11.69 5.10
CA ASP A 34 -15.79 10.69 5.80
C ASP A 34 -14.88 9.69 6.53
N TYR A 35 -13.75 9.36 5.93
CA TYR A 35 -12.71 8.54 6.54
C TYR A 35 -12.10 9.21 7.78
N ASP A 36 -11.80 10.51 7.74
CA ASP A 36 -11.30 11.25 8.90
C ASP A 36 -12.30 11.26 10.06
N ILE A 37 -13.57 11.42 9.75
CA ILE A 37 -14.64 11.34 10.75
C ILE A 37 -14.70 9.94 11.36
N LEU A 38 -14.73 8.92 10.52
CA LEU A 38 -14.72 7.51 10.95
C LEU A 38 -13.51 7.21 11.84
N MET A 39 -12.31 7.64 11.45
CA MET A 39 -11.10 7.41 12.23
C MET A 39 -11.11 8.12 13.59
N LYS A 40 -11.73 9.29 13.72
CA LYS A 40 -11.93 9.96 15.02
C LYS A 40 -12.79 9.12 15.96
N TYR A 41 -13.83 8.47 15.45
CA TYR A 41 -14.67 7.57 16.25
C TYR A 41 -13.94 6.27 16.59
N LEU A 42 -13.26 5.66 15.62
CA LEU A 42 -12.50 4.41 15.81
C LEU A 42 -11.40 4.54 16.86
N ARG A 43 -10.73 5.70 16.95
CA ARG A 43 -9.72 5.96 17.99
C ARG A 43 -10.27 5.96 19.42
N ARG A 44 -11.58 6.16 19.59
CA ARG A 44 -12.28 6.14 20.89
C ARG A 44 -12.97 4.81 21.16
N THR A 45 -12.95 3.91 20.20
CA THR A 45 -13.60 2.61 20.31
C THR A 45 -12.73 1.67 21.17
N PRO A 46 -13.31 0.95 22.15
CA PRO A 46 -12.59 -0.06 22.91
C PRO A 46 -11.94 -1.10 21.99
N THR A 47 -10.73 -1.52 22.30
CA THR A 47 -9.93 -2.43 21.48
C THR A 47 -10.66 -3.70 21.04
N PRO A 48 -11.44 -4.40 21.88
CA PRO A 48 -12.16 -5.60 21.44
C PRO A 48 -13.19 -5.33 20.33
N LEU A 49 -13.89 -4.20 20.43
CA LEU A 49 -14.90 -3.80 19.44
C LEU A 49 -14.25 -3.37 18.12
N TYR A 50 -13.10 -2.68 18.20
CA TYR A 50 -12.29 -2.32 17.05
C TYR A 50 -11.82 -3.57 16.28
N TYR A 51 -11.29 -4.58 16.96
CA TYR A 51 -10.89 -5.84 16.35
C TYR A 51 -12.06 -6.63 15.75
N PHE A 52 -13.21 -6.61 16.39
CA PHE A 52 -14.42 -7.23 15.85
C PHE A 52 -14.82 -6.61 14.50
N TRP A 53 -14.71 -5.29 14.37
CA TRP A 53 -15.04 -4.58 13.14
C TRP A 53 -14.01 -4.81 12.03
N ILE A 54 -12.72 -4.85 12.36
CA ILE A 54 -11.65 -5.10 11.38
C ILE A 54 -11.66 -6.54 10.87
N LYS A 55 -11.91 -7.50 11.75
CA LYS A 55 -11.97 -8.92 11.35
C LYS A 55 -13.20 -9.27 10.52
N GLY A 56 -14.21 -8.40 10.51
CA GLY A 56 -15.49 -8.67 9.84
C GLY A 56 -16.27 -9.81 10.50
N PRO A 57 -17.54 -10.00 10.09
CA PRO A 57 -18.45 -10.94 10.75
C PRO A 57 -18.06 -12.41 10.64
N GLN A 58 -17.09 -12.76 9.78
CA GLN A 58 -16.63 -14.15 9.58
C GLN A 58 -15.16 -14.36 9.96
N GLY A 59 -14.54 -13.41 10.67
CA GLY A 59 -13.10 -13.48 11.00
C GLY A 59 -12.15 -13.40 9.79
N ARG A 60 -12.67 -13.09 8.61
CA ARG A 60 -11.87 -12.95 7.38
C ARG A 60 -11.28 -11.55 7.30
N SER A 61 -10.05 -11.46 6.83
CA SER A 61 -9.44 -10.17 6.53
C SER A 61 -10.25 -9.40 5.48
N LEU A 62 -10.46 -8.09 5.73
CA LEU A 62 -11.16 -7.19 4.80
C LEU A 62 -10.33 -6.87 3.54
N ALA A 63 -9.04 -7.15 3.58
CA ALA A 63 -8.10 -6.89 2.50
C ALA A 63 -7.12 -8.06 2.36
N SER A 64 -6.67 -8.34 1.15
CA SER A 64 -5.62 -9.33 0.88
C SER A 64 -4.23 -8.75 1.13
N PHE A 65 -4.08 -7.46 0.93
CA PHE A 65 -2.84 -6.72 1.19
C PHE A 65 -3.14 -5.24 1.45
N LEU A 66 -2.19 -4.54 2.04
CA LEU A 66 -2.21 -3.10 2.20
C LEU A 66 -1.15 -2.46 1.30
N LEU A 67 -1.52 -1.38 0.62
CA LEU A 67 -0.61 -0.57 -0.15
C LEU A 67 -0.60 0.84 0.42
N THR A 68 0.59 1.34 0.71
CA THR A 68 0.79 2.72 1.15
C THR A 68 1.85 3.40 0.30
N THR A 69 1.66 4.69 0.08
CA THR A 69 2.66 5.53 -0.58
C THR A 69 3.09 6.61 0.42
N ALA A 70 4.39 6.72 0.65
CA ALA A 70 4.92 7.88 1.35
C ALA A 70 4.90 9.09 0.38
N ALA A 71 4.58 10.26 0.91
CA ALA A 71 4.73 11.49 0.15
C ALA A 71 6.20 11.68 -0.26
N ASP A 72 6.44 12.36 -1.39
CA ASP A 72 7.78 12.76 -1.79
C ASP A 72 8.42 13.53 -0.63
N HIS A 73 9.66 13.20 -0.30
CA HIS A 73 10.39 13.93 0.73
C HIS A 73 10.57 15.39 0.30
N PRO A 74 10.33 16.36 1.22
CA PRO A 74 10.62 17.76 0.93
C PRO A 74 12.08 17.92 0.48
N VAL A 75 12.32 18.89 -0.39
CA VAL A 75 13.67 19.16 -0.94
C VAL A 75 14.68 19.45 0.18
N ASP A 76 14.21 19.94 1.33
CA ASP A 76 15.02 20.24 2.53
C ASP A 76 15.62 18.98 3.18
N PHE A 77 15.15 17.79 2.83
CA PHE A 77 15.72 16.51 3.27
C PHE A 77 16.96 16.07 2.47
N ALA A 78 17.52 16.95 1.65
CA ALA A 78 18.73 16.63 0.89
C ALA A 78 20.01 16.61 1.75
N LEU A 79 20.00 17.26 2.93
CA LEU A 79 21.15 17.40 3.83
C LEU A 79 20.81 16.93 5.24
N PHE A 80 21.73 16.27 5.88
CA PHE A 80 21.71 15.98 7.32
C PHE A 80 23.03 16.46 7.93
N ALA A 81 22.96 17.43 8.87
CA ALA A 81 24.13 18.05 9.47
C ALA A 81 25.19 18.49 8.43
N ASP A 82 24.73 19.21 7.39
CA ASP A 82 25.52 19.71 6.25
C ASP A 82 26.14 18.63 5.32
N HIS A 83 25.81 17.37 5.58
CA HIS A 83 26.23 16.27 4.71
C HIS A 83 25.11 15.84 3.76
N PRO A 84 25.40 15.62 2.46
CA PRO A 84 24.38 15.19 1.51
C PRO A 84 23.87 13.78 1.84
N ILE A 85 22.56 13.66 2.01
CA ILE A 85 21.89 12.37 2.16
C ILE A 85 21.95 11.65 0.81
N LYS A 86 22.58 10.48 0.77
CA LYS A 86 22.68 9.67 -0.45
C LYS A 86 21.39 8.94 -0.73
N ASP A 87 20.75 8.42 0.32
CA ASP A 87 19.52 7.65 0.24
C ASP A 87 18.69 7.79 1.52
N ALA A 88 17.37 7.64 1.42
CA ALA A 88 16.45 7.73 2.54
C ALA A 88 15.34 6.68 2.42
N TRP A 89 15.02 6.03 3.53
CA TRP A 89 14.06 4.95 3.61
C TRP A 89 13.08 5.22 4.74
N SER A 90 11.82 4.81 4.55
CA SER A 90 10.82 4.85 5.60
C SER A 90 10.29 3.44 5.85
N PHE A 91 10.23 3.05 7.11
CA PHE A 91 9.68 1.77 7.54
C PHE A 91 8.32 1.99 8.20
N PRO A 92 7.22 1.95 7.44
CA PRO A 92 5.92 1.99 8.06
C PRO A 92 5.70 0.71 8.88
N PRO A 93 4.92 0.76 9.97
CA PRO A 93 4.60 -0.44 10.73
C PRO A 93 3.83 -1.44 9.88
N GLY A 94 4.22 -2.70 9.93
CA GLY A 94 3.45 -3.79 9.34
C GLY A 94 2.11 -3.96 10.07
N ILE A 95 1.04 -4.19 9.32
CA ILE A 95 -0.31 -4.33 9.85
C ILE A 95 -0.78 -5.77 9.63
N TYR A 96 -1.33 -6.36 10.68
CA TYR A 96 -1.97 -7.67 10.63
C TYR A 96 -3.39 -7.59 11.22
N PRO A 97 -4.44 -8.10 10.54
CA PRO A 97 -4.49 -8.50 9.14
C PRO A 97 -4.38 -7.32 8.17
N PRO A 98 -3.93 -7.47 6.91
CA PRO A 98 -3.86 -8.70 6.10
C PRO A 98 -2.54 -9.48 6.21
N GLY A 99 -1.48 -8.93 6.79
CA GLY A 99 -0.21 -9.62 6.92
C GLY A 99 0.74 -9.48 5.72
N LEU A 100 0.30 -8.82 4.64
CA LEU A 100 1.13 -8.42 3.50
C LEU A 100 0.95 -6.93 3.26
N ASN A 101 2.04 -6.17 3.30
CA ASN A 101 2.00 -4.72 3.17
C ASN A 101 3.07 -4.26 2.18
N PHE A 102 2.71 -3.33 1.30
CA PHE A 102 3.63 -2.69 0.37
C PHE A 102 3.74 -1.22 0.72
N ALA A 103 4.96 -0.71 0.80
CA ALA A 103 5.21 0.71 0.92
C ALA A 103 6.07 1.19 -0.25
N PHE A 104 5.59 2.23 -0.91
CA PHE A 104 6.27 2.88 -2.02
C PHE A 104 6.76 4.24 -1.56
N MET A 105 8.03 4.53 -1.80
CA MET A 105 8.63 5.79 -1.46
C MET A 105 9.56 6.23 -2.59
N ARG A 106 9.48 7.52 -2.93
CA ARG A 106 10.41 8.12 -3.88
C ARG A 106 11.40 8.99 -3.12
N PHE A 107 12.68 8.76 -3.39
CA PHE A 107 13.74 9.66 -2.94
C PHE A 107 14.65 9.99 -4.13
N LYS A 108 14.76 11.27 -4.47
CA LYS A 108 15.46 11.75 -5.67
C LYS A 108 14.97 11.00 -6.92
N ASN A 109 15.84 10.26 -7.59
CA ASN A 109 15.55 9.50 -8.81
C ASN A 109 15.34 8.00 -8.54
N SER A 110 15.26 7.58 -7.27
CA SER A 110 15.07 6.19 -6.89
C SER A 110 13.67 5.94 -6.36
N LEU A 111 13.05 4.85 -6.79
CA LEU A 111 11.83 4.31 -6.23
C LEU A 111 12.18 3.17 -5.29
N HIS A 112 11.83 3.30 -4.03
CA HIS A 112 11.98 2.26 -3.01
C HIS A 112 10.65 1.56 -2.83
N ILE A 113 10.69 0.24 -2.93
CA ILE A 113 9.54 -0.63 -2.68
C ILE A 113 9.89 -1.51 -1.50
N MET A 114 9.11 -1.40 -0.46
CA MET A 114 9.25 -2.19 0.74
C MET A 114 8.11 -3.19 0.83
N ILE A 115 8.45 -4.45 0.97
CA ILE A 115 7.51 -5.54 1.17
C ILE A 115 7.65 -6.00 2.62
N MET A 116 6.59 -5.85 3.40
CA MET A 116 6.51 -6.29 4.79
C MET A 116 5.49 -7.41 4.87
N TYR A 117 5.87 -8.53 5.44
CA TYR A 117 5.01 -9.69 5.53
C TYR A 117 5.17 -10.42 6.86
N PHE A 118 4.19 -11.25 7.19
CA PHE A 118 4.22 -12.15 8.33
C PHE A 118 4.39 -13.58 7.82
N GLU A 119 5.43 -14.26 8.28
CA GLU A 119 5.81 -15.62 7.81
C GLU A 119 4.72 -16.67 8.05
N GLU A 120 3.84 -16.44 9.05
CA GLU A 120 2.67 -17.30 9.26
C GLU A 120 1.59 -17.15 8.16
N VAL A 121 1.68 -16.11 7.33
CA VAL A 121 0.70 -15.81 6.26
C VAL A 121 1.27 -16.13 4.88
N ILE A 122 2.53 -15.78 4.66
CA ILE A 122 3.21 -15.92 3.37
C ILE A 122 4.64 -16.39 3.64
N SER A 123 5.05 -17.44 2.96
CA SER A 123 6.41 -17.99 3.11
C SER A 123 7.46 -17.08 2.43
N PRO A 124 8.72 -17.08 2.90
CA PRO A 124 9.81 -16.36 2.24
C PRO A 124 9.97 -16.70 0.76
N MET A 125 9.75 -17.95 0.38
CA MET A 125 9.82 -18.39 -1.02
C MET A 125 8.75 -17.76 -1.90
N GLU A 126 7.54 -17.58 -1.39
CA GLU A 126 6.46 -16.89 -2.12
C GLU A 126 6.77 -15.40 -2.26
N ILE A 127 7.41 -14.79 -1.26
CA ILE A 127 7.88 -13.39 -1.33
C ILE A 127 8.97 -13.22 -2.38
N ASP A 128 9.91 -14.15 -2.47
CA ASP A 128 10.96 -14.11 -3.51
C ASP A 128 10.38 -14.18 -4.93
N ILE A 129 9.36 -14.99 -5.12
CA ILE A 129 8.64 -15.09 -6.40
C ILE A 129 7.91 -13.78 -6.69
N LEU A 130 7.21 -13.23 -5.70
CA LEU A 130 6.47 -11.99 -5.81
C LEU A 130 7.41 -10.80 -6.13
N GLU A 131 8.56 -10.71 -5.45
CA GLU A 131 9.56 -9.67 -5.70
C GLU A 131 10.07 -9.72 -7.15
N LYS A 132 10.45 -10.91 -7.61
CA LYS A 132 10.94 -11.10 -8.98
C LYS A 132 9.90 -10.70 -10.02
N GLN A 133 8.65 -11.11 -9.81
CA GLN A 133 7.54 -10.78 -10.72
C GLN A 133 7.26 -9.27 -10.71
N LEU A 134 7.17 -8.66 -9.53
CA LEU A 134 6.95 -7.23 -9.38
C LEU A 134 8.05 -6.41 -10.08
N ARG A 135 9.30 -6.80 -9.89
CA ARG A 135 10.45 -6.16 -10.53
C ARG A 135 10.37 -6.26 -12.05
N GLN A 136 10.03 -7.43 -12.56
CA GLN A 136 9.90 -7.67 -14.00
C GLN A 136 8.76 -6.85 -14.61
N ASP A 137 7.60 -6.81 -13.95
CA ASP A 137 6.44 -6.05 -14.40
C ASP A 137 6.72 -4.54 -14.42
N LEU A 138 7.42 -4.03 -13.40
CA LEU A 138 7.81 -2.62 -13.37
C LEU A 138 8.80 -2.26 -14.48
N LEU A 139 9.79 -3.10 -14.76
CA LEU A 139 10.74 -2.87 -15.85
C LEU A 139 10.04 -2.92 -17.21
N ASN A 140 9.18 -3.90 -17.43
CA ASN A 140 8.42 -4.02 -18.67
C ASN A 140 7.40 -2.89 -18.87
N SER A 141 6.86 -2.33 -17.78
CA SER A 141 5.92 -1.20 -17.87
C SER A 141 6.60 0.13 -18.18
N ALA A 142 7.87 0.28 -17.87
CA ALA A 142 8.65 1.47 -18.23
C ALA A 142 8.78 1.67 -19.75
N ASP A 143 8.72 0.57 -20.52
CA ASP A 143 8.76 0.60 -21.98
C ASP A 143 7.41 0.96 -22.62
N LEU A 144 6.34 1.10 -21.80
CA LEU A 144 4.97 1.40 -22.26
C LEU A 144 4.55 2.87 -22.05
N LEU A 145 5.41 3.69 -21.47
CA LEU A 145 5.22 5.12 -21.19
C LEU A 145 6.05 5.98 -22.13
#